data_b4460126f9ba6ec6a78ff4741b8aac52
#
_entry.id   b4460126f9ba6ec6a78ff4741b8aac52
#
_cell.length_a   1.000
_cell.length_b   1.000
_cell.length_c   1.000
_cell.angle_alpha   90.00
_cell.angle_beta   90.00
_cell.angle_gamma   90.00
#
_symmetry.space_group_name_H-M   'P 1'
#
loop_
_entity.id
_entity.type
_entity.pdbx_description
1 polymer ?
#
loop_
_entity_poly.entity_id
_entity_poly.type
_entity_poly.pdbx_seq_one_letter_code
_entity_poly.pdbx_strand_id
1 'polypeptide(L)'
;NGGTAHIGERELEEAIFPPFREAVGAGALSVMSSYNEIDGNPCTGSRYLLTDILKDRWQFKGFVVSDLYAVGGLREHGVAGNDYEAAIKAVNAGVDSDLGTNVYAEQLVAAVKRGDVAVATIDKAVRRILSLKFQMGLFDDPFVDEKQAVQLVASSEHTGLAREVARQSIVLLKNKDKLLPLKKDIRTLAVIGPNADNVYNMLGDYTAPQADGTVVTVLDGIRQKVSKETRVLYAKGCAVRDSSRTGFKDAIETARNADAVVMVM
;
A
#
# COMPACT_ATOMS: atom_id res chain seq x y z
N ASN A 1 -7.27 -0.42 9.56
CA ASN A 1 -6.14 -1.34 9.67
C ASN A 1 -6.26 -2.05 11.02
N GLY A 2 -5.94 -3.31 11.14
CA GLY A 2 -6.05 -4.06 12.39
C GLY A 2 -7.45 -4.63 12.69
N GLY A 3 -8.33 -4.66 11.71
CA GLY A 3 -9.65 -5.23 11.89
C GLY A 3 -9.63 -6.74 12.13
N THR A 4 -10.58 -7.22 12.94
CA THR A 4 -10.80 -8.66 13.16
C THR A 4 -11.34 -9.30 11.88
N ALA A 5 -10.73 -10.41 11.47
CA ALA A 5 -11.23 -11.25 10.39
C ALA A 5 -11.69 -12.60 10.98
N HIS A 6 -12.92 -13.00 10.66
CA HIS A 6 -13.45 -14.31 11.00
C HIS A 6 -13.34 -15.21 9.77
N ILE A 7 -12.21 -15.90 9.65
CA ILE A 7 -11.84 -16.68 8.47
C ILE A 7 -11.41 -18.07 8.91
N GLY A 8 -12.16 -19.08 8.48
CA GLY A 8 -11.82 -20.48 8.74
C GLY A 8 -10.66 -20.98 7.88
N GLU A 9 -10.06 -22.11 8.28
CA GLU A 9 -8.93 -22.72 7.60
C GLU A 9 -9.17 -22.98 6.11
N ARG A 10 -10.38 -23.41 5.76
CA ARG A 10 -10.78 -23.63 4.37
C ARG A 10 -10.69 -22.37 3.53
N GLU A 11 -11.19 -21.26 4.04
CA GLU A 11 -11.17 -19.98 3.30
C GLU A 11 -9.73 -19.43 3.21
N LEU A 12 -8.91 -19.63 4.25
CA LEU A 12 -7.49 -19.33 4.17
C LEU A 12 -6.82 -20.10 3.02
N GLU A 13 -7.07 -21.40 2.91
CA GLU A 13 -6.48 -22.27 1.88
C GLU A 13 -6.98 -21.97 0.46
N GLU A 14 -8.27 -21.65 0.32
CA GLU A 14 -8.89 -21.47 -1.00
C GLU A 14 -8.74 -20.04 -1.55
N ALA A 15 -8.73 -19.01 -0.68
CA ALA A 15 -8.81 -17.63 -1.11
C ALA A 15 -7.61 -16.76 -0.69
N ILE A 16 -7.08 -16.94 0.55
CA ILE A 16 -6.08 -16.03 1.11
C ILE A 16 -4.65 -16.53 0.85
N PHE A 17 -4.36 -17.79 1.08
CA PHE A 17 -3.02 -18.35 0.95
C PHE A 17 -2.49 -18.47 -0.50
N PRO A 18 -3.32 -18.73 -1.54
CA PRO A 18 -2.79 -18.99 -2.88
C PRO A 18 -1.86 -17.90 -3.41
N PRO A 19 -2.17 -16.59 -3.38
CA PRO A 19 -1.27 -15.56 -3.89
C PRO A 19 0.05 -15.48 -3.11
N PHE A 20 0.02 -15.71 -1.80
CA PHE A 20 1.24 -15.72 -0.98
C PHE A 20 2.11 -16.94 -1.27
N ARG A 21 1.49 -18.11 -1.40
CA ARG A 21 2.20 -19.35 -1.74
C ARG A 21 2.87 -19.25 -3.10
N GLU A 22 2.15 -18.73 -4.11
CA GLU A 22 2.71 -18.53 -5.45
C GLU A 22 3.85 -17.50 -5.44
N ALA A 23 3.74 -16.43 -4.66
CA ALA A 23 4.82 -15.45 -4.50
C ALA A 23 6.07 -16.07 -3.86
N VAL A 24 5.90 -16.91 -2.82
CA VAL A 24 7.01 -17.66 -2.21
C VAL A 24 7.63 -18.62 -3.24
N GLY A 25 6.81 -19.34 -3.99
CA GLY A 25 7.26 -20.24 -5.06
C GLY A 25 8.00 -19.52 -6.20
N ALA A 26 7.63 -18.28 -6.49
CA ALA A 26 8.30 -17.41 -7.44
C ALA A 26 9.60 -16.77 -6.92
N GLY A 27 9.96 -17.02 -5.65
CA GLY A 27 11.24 -16.58 -5.09
C GLY A 27 11.17 -15.29 -4.27
N ALA A 28 10.00 -14.90 -3.73
CA ALA A 28 9.92 -13.82 -2.76
C ALA A 28 10.82 -14.12 -1.56
N LEU A 29 11.61 -13.13 -1.13
CA LEU A 29 12.61 -13.28 -0.07
C LEU A 29 12.29 -12.49 1.20
N SER A 30 11.20 -11.74 1.22
CA SER A 30 10.66 -11.14 2.43
C SER A 30 9.14 -11.19 2.44
N VAL A 31 8.57 -11.33 3.63
CA VAL A 31 7.12 -11.28 3.88
C VAL A 31 6.89 -10.33 5.05
N MET A 32 5.91 -9.45 4.91
CA MET A 32 5.51 -8.55 5.99
C MET A 32 4.28 -9.12 6.69
N SER A 33 4.32 -9.14 8.03
CA SER A 33 3.16 -9.57 8.82
C SER A 33 2.08 -8.48 8.82
N SER A 34 0.82 -8.91 8.82
CA SER A 34 -0.34 -8.00 8.79
C SER A 34 -0.70 -7.49 10.19
N TYR A 35 -1.33 -6.30 10.26
CA TYR A 35 -1.96 -5.77 11.47
C TYR A 35 -3.19 -6.54 11.92
N ASN A 36 -3.85 -7.24 10.99
CA ASN A 36 -5.09 -7.93 11.26
C ASN A 36 -4.92 -9.06 12.27
N GLU A 37 -6.01 -9.42 12.89
CA GLU A 37 -6.15 -10.67 13.61
C GLU A 37 -7.09 -11.62 12.87
N ILE A 38 -6.86 -12.91 13.02
CA ILE A 38 -7.76 -13.98 12.55
C ILE A 38 -8.29 -14.69 13.79
N ASP A 39 -9.61 -14.59 14.00
CA ASP A 39 -10.31 -15.19 15.14
C ASP A 39 -9.64 -14.89 16.50
N GLY A 40 -9.27 -13.62 16.71
CA GLY A 40 -8.63 -13.14 17.94
C GLY A 40 -7.13 -13.42 18.05
N ASN A 41 -6.50 -13.96 17.00
CA ASN A 41 -5.06 -14.19 16.98
C ASN A 41 -4.38 -13.23 15.99
N PRO A 42 -3.65 -12.19 16.45
CA PRO A 42 -2.96 -11.25 15.57
C PRO A 42 -1.96 -11.95 14.66
N CYS A 43 -1.97 -11.61 13.37
CA CYS A 43 -1.08 -12.22 12.38
C CYS A 43 0.39 -12.08 12.75
N THR A 44 0.81 -10.94 13.32
CA THR A 44 2.18 -10.69 13.80
C THR A 44 2.56 -11.60 14.98
N GLY A 45 1.59 -12.07 15.77
CA GLY A 45 1.79 -13.01 16.89
C GLY A 45 1.45 -14.46 16.56
N SER A 46 1.11 -14.77 15.32
CA SER A 46 0.62 -16.09 14.92
C SER A 46 1.74 -17.01 14.45
N ARG A 47 2.15 -17.93 15.33
CA ARG A 47 3.09 -18.99 14.97
C ARG A 47 2.56 -19.85 13.82
N TYR A 48 1.25 -20.15 13.82
CA TYR A 48 0.59 -20.92 12.76
C TYR A 48 0.88 -20.32 11.39
N LEU A 49 0.62 -19.00 11.21
CA LEU A 49 0.81 -18.35 9.92
C LEU A 49 2.30 -18.21 9.55
N LEU A 50 3.12 -17.69 10.48
CA LEU A 50 4.48 -17.24 10.16
C LEU A 50 5.52 -18.36 10.21
N THR A 51 5.27 -19.38 11.01
CA THR A 51 6.19 -20.53 11.14
C THR A 51 5.61 -21.76 10.47
N ASP A 52 4.48 -22.27 10.97
CA ASP A 52 3.99 -23.59 10.56
C ASP A 52 3.56 -23.60 9.08
N ILE A 53 2.88 -22.55 8.59
CA ILE A 53 2.49 -22.44 7.19
C ILE A 53 3.63 -21.86 6.34
N LEU A 54 4.07 -20.62 6.63
CA LEU A 54 5.00 -19.91 5.75
C LEU A 54 6.38 -20.59 5.72
N LYS A 55 7.02 -20.79 6.89
CA LYS A 55 8.40 -21.28 6.97
C LYS A 55 8.50 -22.78 6.79
N ASP A 56 7.62 -23.54 7.45
CA ASP A 56 7.72 -24.99 7.48
C ASP A 56 6.98 -25.65 6.30
N ARG A 57 5.70 -25.32 6.07
CA ARG A 57 4.92 -25.96 5.01
C ARG A 57 5.30 -25.46 3.61
N TRP A 58 5.46 -24.15 3.41
CA TRP A 58 5.83 -23.56 2.12
C TRP A 58 7.35 -23.47 1.92
N GLN A 59 8.15 -23.86 2.91
CA GLN A 59 9.61 -23.87 2.86
C GLN A 59 10.21 -22.49 2.51
N PHE A 60 9.58 -21.41 3.01
CA PHE A 60 10.05 -20.04 2.80
C PHE A 60 11.48 -19.86 3.33
N LYS A 61 12.38 -19.40 2.48
CA LYS A 61 13.81 -19.26 2.78
C LYS A 61 14.21 -17.84 3.21
N GLY A 62 13.30 -16.88 3.04
CA GLY A 62 13.53 -15.48 3.37
C GLY A 62 13.28 -15.15 4.84
N PHE A 63 13.03 -13.88 5.12
CA PHE A 63 12.75 -13.40 6.47
C PHE A 63 11.37 -12.75 6.56
N VAL A 64 10.83 -12.69 7.78
CA VAL A 64 9.58 -12.00 8.10
C VAL A 64 9.91 -10.68 8.79
N VAL A 65 9.44 -9.58 8.22
CA VAL A 65 9.45 -8.25 8.84
C VAL A 65 8.05 -7.96 9.41
N SER A 66 7.95 -7.29 10.54
CA SER A 66 6.65 -6.79 10.99
C SER A 66 6.19 -5.63 10.11
N ASP A 67 4.88 -5.39 10.03
CA ASP A 67 4.42 -4.07 9.60
C ASP A 67 4.82 -3.01 10.64
N LEU A 68 4.73 -1.72 10.26
CA LEU A 68 5.16 -0.60 11.07
C LEU A 68 4.43 -0.59 12.44
N TYR A 69 5.17 -0.65 13.53
CA TYR A 69 4.66 -0.74 14.92
C TYR A 69 3.87 -2.01 15.27
N ALA A 70 3.80 -3.03 14.40
CA ALA A 70 2.93 -4.18 14.61
C ALA A 70 3.37 -5.09 15.78
N VAL A 71 4.66 -5.12 16.12
CA VAL A 71 5.13 -5.88 17.31
C VAL A 71 4.58 -5.24 18.58
N GLY A 72 4.73 -3.93 18.76
CA GLY A 72 4.14 -3.19 19.88
C GLY A 72 2.61 -3.26 19.89
N GLY A 73 1.98 -3.30 18.72
CA GLY A 73 0.53 -3.42 18.52
C GLY A 73 -0.09 -4.70 19.09
N LEU A 74 0.70 -5.73 19.40
CA LEU A 74 0.21 -6.94 20.09
C LEU A 74 -0.40 -6.62 21.47
N ARG A 75 0.00 -5.52 22.10
CA ARG A 75 -0.64 -5.02 23.33
C ARG A 75 -2.06 -4.51 23.06
N GLU A 76 -2.26 -3.80 21.96
CA GLU A 76 -3.56 -3.24 21.58
C GLU A 76 -4.57 -4.35 21.23
N HIS A 77 -4.08 -5.46 20.70
CA HIS A 77 -4.87 -6.68 20.51
C HIS A 77 -5.14 -7.47 21.82
N GLY A 78 -4.60 -7.02 22.96
CA GLY A 78 -4.81 -7.67 24.24
C GLY A 78 -4.14 -9.04 24.40
N VAL A 79 -3.19 -9.40 23.51
CA VAL A 79 -2.48 -10.68 23.56
C VAL A 79 -1.09 -10.59 24.21
N ALA A 80 -0.68 -9.38 24.60
CA ALA A 80 0.52 -9.09 25.39
C ALA A 80 0.20 -7.94 26.38
N GLY A 81 0.65 -8.08 27.63
CA GLY A 81 0.42 -7.04 28.66
C GLY A 81 1.42 -5.88 28.61
N ASN A 82 2.56 -6.07 27.95
CA ASN A 82 3.64 -5.10 27.82
C ASN A 82 4.55 -5.42 26.63
N ASP A 83 5.53 -4.56 26.36
CA ASP A 83 6.47 -4.72 25.22
C ASP A 83 7.37 -5.96 25.37
N TYR A 84 7.69 -6.36 26.59
CA TYR A 84 8.47 -7.57 26.84
C TYR A 84 7.74 -8.83 26.35
N GLU A 85 6.47 -8.96 26.72
CA GLU A 85 5.62 -10.08 26.28
C GLU A 85 5.34 -10.02 24.77
N ALA A 86 5.16 -8.82 24.21
CA ALA A 86 5.00 -8.60 22.79
C ALA A 86 6.23 -9.06 21.99
N ALA A 87 7.45 -8.72 22.45
CA ALA A 87 8.69 -9.18 21.84
C ALA A 87 8.80 -10.70 21.83
N ILE A 88 8.56 -11.35 22.97
CA ILE A 88 8.61 -12.81 23.11
C ILE A 88 7.60 -13.48 22.18
N LYS A 89 6.37 -12.97 22.15
CA LYS A 89 5.31 -13.53 21.31
C LYS A 89 5.65 -13.41 19.82
N ALA A 90 6.06 -12.25 19.35
CA ALA A 90 6.37 -12.01 17.95
C ALA A 90 7.59 -12.81 17.46
N VAL A 91 8.70 -12.81 18.21
CA VAL A 91 9.91 -13.55 17.81
C VAL A 91 9.69 -15.06 17.81
N ASN A 92 8.95 -15.60 18.77
CA ASN A 92 8.59 -17.00 18.81
C ASN A 92 7.53 -17.39 17.76
N ALA A 93 6.71 -16.45 17.32
CA ALA A 93 5.80 -16.65 16.19
C ALA A 93 6.56 -16.71 14.86
N GLY A 94 7.75 -16.11 14.78
CA GLY A 94 8.58 -16.15 13.60
C GLY A 94 8.79 -14.80 12.89
N VAL A 95 8.51 -13.68 13.56
CA VAL A 95 8.90 -12.35 13.08
C VAL A 95 10.41 -12.20 13.29
N ASP A 96 11.15 -12.01 12.20
CA ASP A 96 12.60 -11.93 12.22
C ASP A 96 13.12 -10.48 12.41
N SER A 97 12.32 -9.48 12.04
CA SER A 97 12.66 -8.05 12.16
C SER A 97 11.46 -7.23 12.62
N ASP A 98 11.68 -6.40 13.64
CA ASP A 98 10.72 -5.41 14.15
C ASP A 98 10.88 -4.10 13.38
N LEU A 99 9.79 -3.57 12.80
CA LEU A 99 9.78 -2.35 12.02
C LEU A 99 9.04 -1.24 12.77
N GLY A 100 9.74 -0.10 12.94
CA GLY A 100 9.17 1.15 13.48
C GLY A 100 9.02 1.21 14.99
N THR A 101 9.31 0.12 15.71
CA THR A 101 9.46 0.13 17.17
C THR A 101 10.88 -0.27 17.55
N ASN A 102 11.26 -0.06 18.82
CA ASN A 102 12.50 -0.57 19.41
C ASN A 102 12.25 -1.79 20.31
N VAL A 103 11.07 -2.41 20.17
CA VAL A 103 10.64 -3.49 21.09
C VAL A 103 11.64 -4.64 21.11
N TYR A 104 12.13 -5.06 19.96
CA TYR A 104 13.15 -6.10 19.88
C TYR A 104 14.49 -5.66 20.49
N ALA A 105 14.95 -4.46 20.16
CA ALA A 105 16.22 -3.94 20.66
C ALA A 105 16.24 -3.79 22.18
N GLU A 106 15.11 -3.37 22.76
CA GLU A 106 15.00 -3.12 24.20
C GLU A 106 14.72 -4.38 25.02
N GLN A 107 13.96 -5.35 24.45
CA GLN A 107 13.42 -6.43 25.27
C GLN A 107 14.09 -7.80 25.04
N LEU A 108 14.57 -8.11 23.82
CA LEU A 108 15.03 -9.47 23.50
C LEU A 108 16.29 -9.88 24.28
N VAL A 109 17.19 -8.94 24.61
CA VAL A 109 18.37 -9.25 25.44
C VAL A 109 17.95 -9.74 26.81
N ALA A 110 16.97 -9.10 27.44
CA ALA A 110 16.44 -9.53 28.73
C ALA A 110 15.70 -10.87 28.63
N ALA A 111 14.91 -11.06 27.56
CA ALA A 111 14.16 -12.29 27.32
C ALA A 111 15.09 -13.50 27.15
N VAL A 112 16.20 -13.35 26.44
CA VAL A 112 17.23 -14.41 26.32
C VAL A 112 17.90 -14.69 27.65
N LYS A 113 18.30 -13.65 28.40
CA LYS A 113 18.95 -13.85 29.73
C LYS A 113 18.05 -14.54 30.73
N ARG A 114 16.74 -14.35 30.64
CA ARG A 114 15.75 -15.04 31.52
C ARG A 114 15.38 -16.43 31.02
N GLY A 115 15.76 -16.81 29.82
CA GLY A 115 15.41 -18.10 29.21
C GLY A 115 14.03 -18.14 28.55
N ASP A 116 13.33 -17.00 28.45
CA ASP A 116 12.01 -16.91 27.83
C ASP A 116 12.07 -16.96 26.28
N VAL A 117 13.24 -16.62 25.72
CA VAL A 117 13.58 -16.80 24.30
C VAL A 117 14.89 -17.54 24.17
N ALA A 118 14.90 -18.60 23.38
CA ALA A 118 16.13 -19.36 23.11
C ALA A 118 17.08 -18.53 22.21
N VAL A 119 18.37 -18.53 22.50
CA VAL A 119 19.41 -17.91 21.64
C VAL A 119 19.28 -18.39 20.20
N ALA A 120 19.02 -19.68 19.99
CA ALA A 120 18.85 -20.27 18.67
C ALA A 120 17.69 -19.65 17.86
N THR A 121 16.67 -19.07 18.51
CA THR A 121 15.59 -18.33 17.83
C THR A 121 16.13 -17.03 17.24
N ILE A 122 16.92 -16.31 18.02
CA ILE A 122 17.58 -15.06 17.56
C ILE A 122 18.57 -15.38 16.44
N ASP A 123 19.41 -16.40 16.59
CA ASP A 123 20.37 -16.83 15.58
C ASP A 123 19.70 -17.17 14.24
N LYS A 124 18.54 -17.82 14.28
CA LYS A 124 17.77 -18.13 13.07
C LYS A 124 17.25 -16.86 12.38
N ALA A 125 16.73 -15.89 13.13
CA ALA A 125 16.27 -14.62 12.59
C ALA A 125 17.41 -13.83 11.94
N VAL A 126 18.51 -13.65 12.67
CA VAL A 126 19.72 -12.98 12.18
C VAL A 126 20.28 -13.67 10.94
N ARG A 127 20.37 -14.99 10.94
CA ARG A 127 20.87 -15.79 9.80
C ARG A 127 20.04 -15.55 8.54
N ARG A 128 18.70 -15.50 8.63
CA ARG A 128 17.84 -15.25 7.46
C ARG A 128 18.15 -13.89 6.84
N ILE A 129 18.22 -12.84 7.66
CA ILE A 129 18.49 -11.48 7.20
C ILE A 129 19.89 -11.37 6.60
N LEU A 130 20.91 -11.90 7.30
CA LEU A 130 22.29 -11.84 6.81
C LEU A 130 22.49 -12.67 5.55
N SER A 131 21.87 -13.86 5.44
CA SER A 131 21.95 -14.69 4.24
C SER A 131 21.42 -13.95 3.01
N LEU A 132 20.32 -13.21 3.15
CA LEU A 132 19.80 -12.41 2.05
C LEU A 132 20.75 -11.26 1.68
N LYS A 133 21.31 -10.55 2.68
CA LYS A 133 22.29 -9.50 2.43
C LYS A 133 23.53 -10.02 1.68
N PHE A 134 24.03 -11.22 2.04
CA PHE A 134 25.11 -11.87 1.30
C PHE A 134 24.71 -12.26 -0.12
N GLN A 135 23.53 -12.84 -0.31
CA GLN A 135 23.04 -13.19 -1.65
C GLN A 135 22.89 -11.98 -2.56
N MET A 136 22.54 -10.84 -2.02
CA MET A 136 22.43 -9.57 -2.75
C MET A 136 23.76 -8.86 -2.98
N GLY A 137 24.89 -9.41 -2.47
CA GLY A 137 26.21 -8.80 -2.59
C GLY A 137 26.40 -7.50 -1.79
N LEU A 138 25.53 -7.22 -0.80
CA LEU A 138 25.55 -5.97 -0.05
C LEU A 138 26.80 -5.78 0.85
N PHE A 139 27.60 -6.82 1.04
CA PHE A 139 28.86 -6.73 1.75
C PHE A 139 30.06 -6.48 0.80
N ASP A 140 29.86 -6.73 -0.50
CA ASP A 140 30.90 -6.52 -1.51
C ASP A 140 30.69 -5.20 -2.23
N ASP A 141 29.45 -4.88 -2.64
CA ASP A 141 29.08 -3.62 -3.28
C ASP A 141 27.69 -3.16 -2.79
N PRO A 142 27.62 -2.37 -1.69
CA PRO A 142 26.36 -1.88 -1.13
C PRO A 142 25.80 -0.64 -1.85
N PHE A 143 26.53 -0.09 -2.81
CA PHE A 143 26.18 1.17 -3.45
C PHE A 143 25.35 0.95 -4.72
N VAL A 144 24.59 1.98 -5.08
CA VAL A 144 23.85 2.03 -6.35
C VAL A 144 24.45 3.11 -7.25
N ASP A 145 24.31 2.92 -8.57
CA ASP A 145 24.66 3.97 -9.54
C ASP A 145 23.59 5.06 -9.53
N GLU A 146 23.90 6.20 -8.91
CA GLU A 146 22.99 7.34 -8.80
C GLU A 146 22.55 7.88 -10.17
N LYS A 147 23.44 7.85 -11.17
CA LYS A 147 23.12 8.32 -12.53
C LYS A 147 22.13 7.40 -13.20
N GLN A 148 22.29 6.10 -13.04
CA GLN A 148 21.35 5.12 -13.54
C GLN A 148 19.98 5.26 -12.84
N ALA A 149 19.95 5.46 -11.53
CA ALA A 149 18.72 5.68 -10.78
C ALA A 149 17.94 6.89 -11.33
N VAL A 150 18.60 8.03 -11.57
CA VAL A 150 17.97 9.24 -12.15
C VAL A 150 17.42 8.97 -13.57
N GLN A 151 18.09 8.14 -14.37
CA GLN A 151 17.63 7.82 -15.72
C GLN A 151 16.42 6.87 -15.74
N LEU A 152 16.34 5.97 -14.75
CA LEU A 152 15.27 4.96 -14.68
C LEU A 152 14.01 5.51 -14.03
N VAL A 153 14.14 6.32 -12.97
CA VAL A 153 12.99 6.90 -12.27
C VAL A 153 12.20 7.79 -13.21
N ALA A 154 10.89 7.53 -13.32
CA ALA A 154 9.96 8.25 -14.20
C ALA A 154 10.38 8.26 -15.69
N SER A 155 11.15 7.26 -16.15
CA SER A 155 11.46 7.09 -17.57
C SER A 155 10.19 6.99 -18.43
N SER A 156 10.31 7.24 -19.72
CA SER A 156 9.18 7.14 -20.65
C SER A 156 8.56 5.73 -20.69
N GLU A 157 9.36 4.70 -20.49
CA GLU A 157 8.91 3.31 -20.39
C GLU A 157 8.06 3.12 -19.13
N HIS A 158 8.56 3.51 -17.96
CA HIS A 158 7.84 3.38 -16.69
C HIS A 158 6.53 4.20 -16.68
N THR A 159 6.56 5.43 -17.18
CA THR A 159 5.36 6.27 -17.27
C THR A 159 4.36 5.76 -18.31
N GLY A 160 4.85 5.15 -19.40
CA GLY A 160 4.03 4.47 -20.40
C GLY A 160 3.30 3.27 -19.80
N LEU A 161 4.02 2.42 -19.07
CA LEU A 161 3.45 1.26 -18.37
C LEU A 161 2.43 1.69 -17.30
N ALA A 162 2.78 2.68 -16.47
CA ALA A 162 1.87 3.22 -15.45
C ALA A 162 0.56 3.74 -16.05
N ARG A 163 0.63 4.43 -17.20
CA ARG A 163 -0.55 4.89 -17.95
C ARG A 163 -1.39 3.72 -18.44
N GLU A 164 -0.78 2.68 -18.97
CA GLU A 164 -1.51 1.51 -19.47
C GLU A 164 -2.20 0.76 -18.32
N VAL A 165 -1.52 0.55 -17.20
CA VAL A 165 -2.12 -0.02 -15.99
C VAL A 165 -3.30 0.82 -15.50
N ALA A 166 -3.16 2.13 -15.44
CA ALA A 166 -4.26 3.04 -15.06
C ALA A 166 -5.45 2.92 -16.02
N ARG A 167 -5.21 2.82 -17.32
CA ARG A 167 -6.29 2.64 -18.32
C ARG A 167 -7.03 1.32 -18.14
N GLN A 168 -6.32 0.24 -17.85
CA GLN A 168 -6.92 -1.08 -17.64
C GLN A 168 -7.64 -1.20 -16.30
N SER A 169 -7.29 -0.39 -15.30
CA SER A 169 -7.94 -0.39 -13.98
C SER A 169 -9.25 0.41 -13.93
N ILE A 170 -9.57 1.21 -14.96
CA ILE A 170 -10.81 2.00 -15.00
C ILE A 170 -11.99 1.07 -15.27
N VAL A 171 -12.98 1.09 -14.37
CA VAL A 171 -14.19 0.27 -14.46
C VAL A 171 -15.38 1.13 -14.89
N LEU A 172 -16.03 0.77 -16.00
CA LEU A 172 -17.25 1.40 -16.47
C LEU A 172 -18.47 0.80 -15.75
N LEU A 173 -18.95 1.46 -14.70
CA LEU A 173 -20.08 0.97 -13.90
C LEU A 173 -21.44 1.17 -14.60
N LYS A 174 -21.56 2.22 -15.42
CA LYS A 174 -22.81 2.55 -16.11
C LYS A 174 -22.54 3.40 -17.36
N ASN A 175 -23.21 3.08 -18.47
CA ASN A 175 -23.22 3.89 -19.68
C ASN A 175 -24.61 3.89 -20.31
N LYS A 176 -25.56 4.56 -19.63
CA LYS A 176 -26.93 4.70 -20.12
C LYS A 176 -26.94 5.57 -21.37
N ASP A 177 -27.77 5.20 -22.34
CA ASP A 177 -27.96 5.93 -23.60
C ASP A 177 -26.68 6.14 -24.41
N LYS A 178 -25.64 5.33 -24.16
CA LYS A 178 -24.33 5.40 -24.82
C LYS A 178 -23.69 6.81 -24.72
N LEU A 179 -23.85 7.46 -23.56
CA LEU A 179 -23.27 8.80 -23.30
C LEU A 179 -21.74 8.82 -23.45
N LEU A 180 -21.09 7.75 -23.03
CA LEU A 180 -19.64 7.61 -23.16
C LEU A 180 -19.25 6.78 -24.38
N PRO A 181 -18.14 7.12 -25.06
CA PRO A 181 -17.22 8.23 -24.75
C PRO A 181 -17.80 9.59 -25.16
N LEU A 182 -17.49 10.64 -24.37
CA LEU A 182 -17.82 12.02 -24.76
C LEU A 182 -17.09 12.38 -26.06
N LYS A 183 -17.72 13.16 -26.90
CA LYS A 183 -17.09 13.72 -28.12
C LYS A 183 -15.99 14.70 -27.74
N LYS A 184 -14.87 14.65 -28.46
CA LYS A 184 -13.71 15.52 -28.18
C LYS A 184 -13.92 16.96 -28.62
N ASP A 185 -14.89 17.20 -29.53
CA ASP A 185 -15.30 18.47 -30.07
C ASP A 185 -16.53 19.07 -29.40
N ILE A 186 -16.87 18.59 -28.20
CA ILE A 186 -17.93 19.19 -27.37
C ILE A 186 -17.65 20.68 -27.15
N ARG A 187 -18.65 21.55 -27.31
CA ARG A 187 -18.43 22.99 -27.26
C ARG A 187 -18.04 23.47 -25.84
N THR A 188 -18.77 23.01 -24.82
CA THR A 188 -18.52 23.43 -23.44
C THR A 188 -18.60 22.21 -22.52
N LEU A 189 -17.55 21.97 -21.78
CA LEU A 189 -17.45 20.88 -20.80
C LEU A 189 -17.20 21.45 -19.41
N ALA A 190 -18.06 21.13 -18.45
CA ALA A 190 -17.81 21.45 -17.04
C ALA A 190 -17.09 20.29 -16.36
N VAL A 191 -16.04 20.59 -15.61
CA VAL A 191 -15.35 19.65 -14.71
C VAL A 191 -15.57 20.14 -13.30
N ILE A 192 -16.25 19.34 -12.49
CA ILE A 192 -16.70 19.76 -11.16
C ILE A 192 -16.28 18.73 -10.13
N GLY A 193 -15.76 19.18 -9.00
CA GLY A 193 -15.48 18.34 -7.86
C GLY A 193 -14.15 18.64 -7.20
N PRO A 194 -14.01 18.25 -5.93
CA PRO A 194 -12.84 18.55 -5.10
C PRO A 194 -11.58 17.82 -5.56
N ASN A 195 -11.72 16.69 -6.26
CA ASN A 195 -10.62 15.89 -6.77
C ASN A 195 -10.29 16.14 -8.25
N ALA A 196 -11.01 17.05 -8.91
CA ALA A 196 -10.76 17.36 -10.32
C ALA A 196 -9.38 17.99 -10.56
N ASP A 197 -8.96 18.85 -9.63
CA ASP A 197 -7.68 19.56 -9.67
C ASP A 197 -7.01 19.48 -8.28
N ASN A 198 -6.62 18.27 -7.90
CA ASN A 198 -6.04 17.99 -6.58
C ASN A 198 -4.90 16.97 -6.71
N VAL A 199 -3.68 17.50 -6.82
CA VAL A 199 -2.45 16.68 -6.92
C VAL A 199 -2.29 15.75 -5.72
N TYR A 200 -2.50 16.26 -4.51
CA TYR A 200 -2.31 15.48 -3.28
C TYR A 200 -3.17 14.21 -3.25
N ASN A 201 -4.47 14.34 -3.59
CA ASN A 201 -5.38 13.21 -3.54
C ASN A 201 -5.20 12.21 -4.71
N MET A 202 -4.46 12.58 -5.76
CA MET A 202 -4.09 11.67 -6.84
C MET A 202 -2.89 10.80 -6.49
N LEU A 203 -2.11 11.21 -5.49
CA LEU A 203 -0.98 10.45 -4.96
C LEU A 203 -1.48 9.51 -3.87
N GLY A 204 -0.87 8.31 -3.75
CA GLY A 204 -1.16 7.39 -2.66
C GLY A 204 -0.41 7.77 -1.38
N ASP A 205 -0.77 7.14 -0.26
CA ASP A 205 -0.17 7.40 1.05
C ASP A 205 1.36 7.21 1.08
N TYR A 206 1.87 6.28 0.27
CA TYR A 206 3.29 5.92 0.23
C TYR A 206 4.05 6.56 -0.93
N THR A 207 3.48 7.57 -1.56
CA THR A 207 4.16 8.28 -2.65
C THR A 207 5.15 9.28 -2.10
N ALA A 208 6.38 9.25 -2.60
CA ALA A 208 7.37 10.28 -2.32
C ALA A 208 6.88 11.66 -2.80
N PRO A 209 7.34 12.77 -2.18
CA PRO A 209 7.04 14.11 -2.67
C PRO A 209 7.35 14.24 -4.16
N GLN A 210 6.41 14.79 -4.91
CA GLN A 210 6.56 15.03 -6.34
C GLN A 210 6.85 16.51 -6.61
N ALA A 211 7.69 16.78 -7.59
CA ALA A 211 7.94 18.15 -8.04
C ALA A 211 6.67 18.74 -8.68
N ASP A 212 6.51 20.06 -8.56
CA ASP A 212 5.41 20.77 -9.17
C ASP A 212 5.34 20.50 -10.68
N GLY A 213 4.13 20.25 -11.19
CA GLY A 213 3.88 19.99 -12.60
C GLY A 213 4.19 18.56 -13.10
N THR A 214 4.69 17.66 -12.24
CA THR A 214 4.91 16.25 -12.63
C THR A 214 3.63 15.42 -12.66
N VAL A 215 2.63 15.80 -11.88
CA VAL A 215 1.35 15.10 -11.78
C VAL A 215 0.31 15.81 -12.64
N VAL A 216 -0.25 15.08 -13.59
CA VAL A 216 -1.35 15.59 -14.46
C VAL A 216 -2.67 15.34 -13.73
N THR A 217 -3.36 16.39 -13.35
CA THR A 217 -4.68 16.29 -12.70
C THR A 217 -5.76 15.82 -13.70
N VAL A 218 -6.92 15.39 -13.20
CA VAL A 218 -8.04 15.01 -14.08
C VAL A 218 -8.46 16.20 -14.95
N LEU A 219 -8.50 17.40 -14.37
CA LEU A 219 -8.81 18.64 -15.08
C LEU A 219 -7.79 18.90 -16.20
N ASP A 220 -6.51 18.79 -15.93
CA ASP A 220 -5.45 19.01 -16.91
C ASP A 220 -5.46 17.93 -18.00
N GLY A 221 -5.68 16.68 -17.64
CA GLY A 221 -5.81 15.58 -18.59
C GLY A 221 -6.99 15.80 -19.54
N ILE A 222 -8.12 16.30 -19.05
CA ILE A 222 -9.27 16.68 -19.88
C ILE A 222 -8.92 17.85 -20.80
N ARG A 223 -8.32 18.93 -20.30
CA ARG A 223 -7.90 20.09 -21.10
C ARG A 223 -6.95 19.70 -22.23
N GLN A 224 -6.03 18.78 -21.96
CA GLN A 224 -5.11 18.27 -22.98
C GLN A 224 -5.78 17.36 -24.03
N LYS A 225 -6.92 16.76 -23.70
CA LYS A 225 -7.57 15.74 -24.53
C LYS A 225 -8.67 16.28 -25.44
N VAL A 226 -9.38 17.30 -25.02
CA VAL A 226 -10.46 17.94 -25.81
C VAL A 226 -9.89 18.80 -26.92
N SER A 227 -10.77 19.22 -27.88
CA SER A 227 -10.35 20.12 -28.96
C SER A 227 -9.98 21.51 -28.42
N LYS A 228 -9.19 22.27 -29.18
CA LYS A 228 -8.80 23.64 -28.83
C LYS A 228 -9.99 24.60 -28.75
N GLU A 229 -11.08 24.28 -29.45
CA GLU A 229 -12.33 25.05 -29.48
C GLU A 229 -13.25 24.73 -28.30
N THR A 230 -12.97 23.63 -27.58
CA THR A 230 -13.75 23.24 -26.40
C THR A 230 -13.47 24.16 -25.22
N ARG A 231 -14.49 24.81 -24.72
CA ARG A 231 -14.42 25.59 -23.48
C ARG A 231 -14.55 24.67 -22.29
N VAL A 232 -13.48 24.54 -21.50
CA VAL A 232 -13.49 23.76 -20.24
C VAL A 232 -13.72 24.72 -19.07
N LEU A 233 -14.86 24.56 -18.41
CA LEU A 233 -15.21 25.25 -17.16
C LEU A 233 -14.83 24.39 -15.97
N TYR A 234 -14.43 25.01 -14.86
CA TYR A 234 -14.09 24.30 -13.63
C TYR A 234 -14.76 24.95 -12.43
N ALA A 235 -15.26 24.11 -11.53
CA ALA A 235 -15.70 24.53 -10.20
C ALA A 235 -15.35 23.42 -9.18
N LYS A 236 -14.73 23.79 -8.06
CA LYS A 236 -14.42 22.84 -7.00
C LYS A 236 -15.67 22.29 -6.30
N GLY A 237 -16.70 23.11 -6.14
CA GLY A 237 -17.99 22.76 -5.54
C GLY A 237 -17.96 22.57 -4.02
N CYS A 238 -17.08 21.70 -3.51
CA CYS A 238 -16.92 21.43 -2.08
C CYS A 238 -15.48 21.02 -1.77
N ALA A 239 -15.14 20.86 -0.49
CA ALA A 239 -13.91 20.20 -0.08
C ALA A 239 -14.12 18.69 0.04
N VAL A 240 -13.01 17.92 0.16
CA VAL A 240 -13.06 16.45 0.26
C VAL A 240 -13.67 15.99 1.60
N ARG A 241 -13.38 16.74 2.67
CA ARG A 241 -13.85 16.44 4.04
C ARG A 241 -14.39 17.71 4.69
N ASP A 242 -15.53 18.20 4.19
CA ASP A 242 -16.17 19.41 4.69
C ASP A 242 -17.69 19.29 4.50
N SER A 243 -18.45 19.82 5.44
CA SER A 243 -19.91 19.95 5.36
C SER A 243 -20.36 21.26 4.72
N SER A 244 -19.43 22.17 4.40
CA SER A 244 -19.72 23.46 3.77
C SER A 244 -20.33 23.29 2.37
N ARG A 245 -21.36 24.08 2.10
CA ARG A 245 -22.05 24.14 0.79
C ARG A 245 -21.80 25.44 0.04
N THR A 246 -20.85 26.24 0.49
CA THR A 246 -20.61 27.60 -0.07
C THR A 246 -20.26 27.55 -1.55
N GLY A 247 -19.58 26.52 -2.04
CA GLY A 247 -19.21 26.34 -3.45
C GLY A 247 -20.33 25.75 -4.35
N PHE A 248 -21.46 25.31 -3.78
CA PHE A 248 -22.51 24.66 -4.57
C PHE A 248 -23.14 25.57 -5.60
N LYS A 249 -23.34 26.87 -5.28
CA LYS A 249 -23.91 27.85 -6.21
C LYS A 249 -23.06 27.96 -7.46
N ASP A 250 -21.76 28.11 -7.32
CA ASP A 250 -20.79 28.22 -8.41
C ASP A 250 -20.76 26.92 -9.24
N ALA A 251 -20.74 25.76 -8.60
CA ALA A 251 -20.78 24.47 -9.26
C ALA A 251 -22.07 24.27 -10.10
N ILE A 252 -23.23 24.68 -9.57
CA ILE A 252 -24.51 24.60 -10.29
C ILE A 252 -24.52 25.56 -11.49
N GLU A 253 -24.01 26.77 -11.32
CA GLU A 253 -23.92 27.74 -12.40
C GLU A 253 -22.96 27.25 -13.50
N THR A 254 -21.80 26.70 -13.10
CA THR A 254 -20.83 26.08 -14.01
C THR A 254 -21.47 24.94 -14.81
N ALA A 255 -22.21 24.06 -14.13
CA ALA A 255 -22.91 22.94 -14.77
C ALA A 255 -23.99 23.43 -15.79
N ARG A 256 -24.76 24.45 -15.44
CA ARG A 256 -25.83 25.00 -16.32
C ARG A 256 -25.29 25.61 -17.62
N ASN A 257 -24.05 26.08 -17.59
CA ASN A 257 -23.38 26.70 -18.72
C ASN A 257 -22.60 25.72 -19.61
N ALA A 258 -22.78 24.41 -19.42
CA ALA A 258 -22.05 23.38 -20.15
C ALA A 258 -22.98 22.41 -20.89
N ASP A 259 -22.48 21.83 -21.97
CA ASP A 259 -23.18 20.81 -22.76
C ASP A 259 -23.07 19.42 -22.08
N ALA A 260 -22.01 19.19 -21.29
CA ALA A 260 -21.85 18.01 -20.43
C ALA A 260 -21.07 18.35 -19.18
N VAL A 261 -21.20 17.49 -18.16
CA VAL A 261 -20.53 17.63 -16.87
C VAL A 261 -19.75 16.37 -16.53
N VAL A 262 -18.50 16.52 -16.15
CA VAL A 262 -17.67 15.49 -15.52
C VAL A 262 -17.54 15.83 -14.05
N MET A 263 -18.10 14.98 -13.19
CA MET A 263 -17.95 15.12 -11.73
C MET A 263 -16.81 14.23 -11.23
N VAL A 264 -15.88 14.83 -10.48
CA VAL A 264 -14.69 14.16 -9.91
C VAL A 264 -14.76 14.30 -8.40
N MET A 265 -15.31 13.26 -7.76
CA MET A 265 -15.65 13.23 -6.33
C MET A 265 -14.63 12.46 -5.51
#